data_29fa2aa58eafdf6453697390f4839f45
#
_entry.id   29fa2aa58eafdf6453697390f4839f45
#
_cell.length_a   1.000
_cell.length_b   1.000
_cell.length_c   1.000
_cell.angle_alpha   90.00
_cell.angle_beta   90.00
_cell.angle_gamma   90.00
#
_symmetry.space_group_name_H-M   'P 1'
#
loop_
_entity.id
_entity.type
_entity.pdbx_description
1 polymer ?
#
loop_
_entity_poly.entity_id
_entity_poly.type
_entity_poly.pdbx_seq_one_letter_code
_entity_poly.pdbx_strand_id
1 'polypeptide(L)'
;AGPDQPETVAFVMQKLESFGLKPKQLGGGVVALVEGAKPGKTILLRADMDALFMDECSGLPFCSKKKGMNHACGHDMHTAMLLGAAKILSERRDEIHGCVKLCFQPAEEIGAGAERMIEAGVLENPKVDAAMGLHMAVATQLPTGTVAISPGVTLASNDMFRITVHGRGSHGARPETSIDPINIVCHLHTLLQAIN
;
A
#
# COMPACT_ATOMS: atom_id res chain seq x y z
N ALA A 1 -9.28 4.51 3.12
CA ALA A 1 -8.66 5.51 2.25
C ALA A 1 -8.07 6.65 3.08
N GLY A 2 -7.02 7.26 2.58
CA GLY A 2 -6.30 8.31 3.29
C GLY A 2 -5.20 7.81 4.22
N PRO A 3 -4.57 8.74 4.98
CA PRO A 3 -3.37 8.43 5.76
C PRO A 3 -3.61 7.51 6.96
N ASP A 4 -4.83 7.43 7.46
CA ASP A 4 -5.17 6.69 8.67
C ASP A 4 -6.42 5.82 8.46
N GLN A 5 -6.38 4.58 8.96
CA GLN A 5 -7.46 3.58 8.86
C GLN A 5 -7.80 3.03 10.27
N PRO A 6 -8.33 3.84 11.20
CA PRO A 6 -8.45 3.44 12.60
C PRO A 6 -9.33 2.20 12.82
N GLU A 7 -10.40 2.04 12.05
CA GLU A 7 -11.28 0.88 12.15
C GLU A 7 -10.59 -0.41 11.68
N THR A 8 -9.85 -0.35 10.55
CA THR A 8 -9.09 -1.47 10.02
C THR A 8 -7.93 -1.84 10.96
N VAL A 9 -7.22 -0.84 11.47
CA VAL A 9 -6.16 -1.04 12.48
C VAL A 9 -6.70 -1.75 13.71
N ALA A 10 -7.82 -1.28 14.28
CA ALA A 10 -8.45 -1.92 15.44
C ALA A 10 -8.87 -3.37 15.15
N PHE A 11 -9.46 -3.62 13.98
CA PHE A 11 -9.85 -4.96 13.55
C PHE A 11 -8.65 -5.90 13.41
N VAL A 12 -7.59 -5.46 12.74
CA VAL A 12 -6.36 -6.23 12.56
C VAL A 12 -5.71 -6.55 13.91
N MET A 13 -5.60 -5.58 14.81
CA MET A 13 -5.08 -5.79 16.16
C MET A 13 -5.88 -6.84 16.91
N GLN A 14 -7.21 -6.71 16.95
CA GLN A 14 -8.09 -7.68 17.61
C GLN A 14 -7.93 -9.10 17.03
N LYS A 15 -7.80 -9.23 15.71
CA LYS A 15 -7.59 -10.55 15.07
C LYS A 15 -6.26 -11.14 15.46
N LEU A 16 -5.18 -10.38 15.43
CA LEU A 16 -3.85 -10.86 15.82
C LEU A 16 -3.80 -11.26 17.31
N GLU A 17 -4.45 -10.51 18.19
CA GLU A 17 -4.61 -10.87 19.61
C GLU A 17 -5.36 -12.20 19.77
N SER A 18 -6.41 -12.43 18.99
CA SER A 18 -7.17 -13.69 19.02
C SER A 18 -6.34 -14.91 18.57
N PHE A 19 -5.23 -14.70 17.86
CA PHE A 19 -4.26 -15.73 17.48
C PHE A 19 -3.13 -15.88 18.52
N GLY A 20 -3.22 -15.19 19.67
CA GLY A 20 -2.23 -15.22 20.73
C GLY A 20 -0.96 -14.41 20.40
N LEU A 21 -1.05 -13.47 19.47
CA LEU A 21 0.02 -12.54 19.14
C LEU A 21 -0.11 -11.26 19.99
N LYS A 22 0.95 -10.45 20.02
CA LYS A 22 1.00 -9.17 20.71
C LYS A 22 1.21 -8.05 19.68
N PRO A 23 0.15 -7.63 18.96
CA PRO A 23 0.25 -6.56 18.00
C PRO A 23 0.53 -5.21 18.67
N LYS A 24 1.18 -4.34 17.94
CA LYS A 24 1.37 -2.93 18.32
C LYS A 24 1.12 -2.03 17.11
N GLN A 25 0.60 -0.85 17.36
CA GLN A 25 0.50 0.17 16.34
C GLN A 25 1.88 0.83 16.15
N LEU A 26 2.31 1.01 14.89
CA LEU A 26 3.58 1.59 14.54
C LEU A 26 3.46 2.35 13.21
N GLY A 27 3.82 3.63 13.18
CA GLY A 27 3.76 4.48 11.99
C GLY A 27 2.38 4.57 11.34
N GLY A 28 1.30 4.41 12.13
CA GLY A 28 -0.09 4.37 11.65
C GLY A 28 -0.57 2.99 11.21
N GLY A 29 0.33 2.01 11.06
CA GLY A 29 0.01 0.62 10.75
C GLY A 29 0.04 -0.30 11.97
N VAL A 30 0.01 -1.61 11.72
CA VAL A 30 0.06 -2.64 12.76
C VAL A 30 1.24 -3.58 12.51
N VAL A 31 1.97 -3.89 13.59
CA VAL A 31 3.08 -4.85 13.56
C VAL A 31 2.88 -5.89 14.64
N ALA A 32 3.13 -7.15 14.30
CA ALA A 32 3.21 -8.25 15.27
C ALA A 32 4.37 -9.19 14.94
N LEU A 33 4.87 -9.90 15.95
CA LEU A 33 5.95 -10.86 15.80
C LEU A 33 5.41 -12.28 16.02
N VAL A 34 5.79 -13.17 15.13
CA VAL A 34 5.73 -14.62 15.35
C VAL A 34 7.15 -15.09 15.58
N GLU A 35 7.51 -15.23 16.85
CA GLU A 35 8.83 -15.72 17.25
C GLU A 35 8.83 -17.25 17.15
N GLY A 36 9.76 -17.77 16.37
CA GLY A 36 9.99 -19.21 16.22
C GLY A 36 10.71 -19.82 17.42
N ALA A 37 10.60 -21.12 17.58
CA ALA A 37 11.25 -21.85 18.68
C ALA A 37 12.77 -22.00 18.52
N LYS A 38 13.31 -21.71 17.33
CA LYS A 38 14.74 -21.88 17.01
C LYS A 38 15.34 -20.55 16.54
N PRO A 39 16.63 -20.32 16.83
CA PRO A 39 17.33 -19.14 16.32
C PRO A 39 17.32 -19.08 14.78
N GLY A 40 17.28 -17.87 14.23
CA GLY A 40 17.32 -17.68 12.78
C GLY A 40 17.18 -16.20 12.42
N LYS A 41 16.95 -15.96 11.14
CA LYS A 41 16.76 -14.63 10.56
C LYS A 41 15.34 -14.12 10.74
N THR A 42 15.15 -12.83 10.49
CA THR A 42 13.84 -12.19 10.51
C THR A 42 13.37 -11.90 9.09
N ILE A 43 12.22 -12.45 8.73
CA ILE A 43 11.51 -12.07 7.51
C ILE A 43 10.31 -11.17 7.86
N LEU A 44 10.13 -10.10 7.10
CA LEU A 44 8.95 -9.25 7.18
C LEU A 44 7.96 -9.66 6.10
N LEU A 45 6.72 -9.93 6.49
CA LEU A 45 5.58 -10.14 5.58
C LEU A 45 4.69 -8.90 5.60
N ARG A 46 4.46 -8.30 4.43
CA ARG A 46 3.74 -7.03 4.28
C ARG A 46 2.40 -7.23 3.59
N ALA A 47 1.37 -6.60 4.13
CA ALA A 47 0.12 -6.29 3.44
C ALA A 47 -0.24 -4.83 3.65
N ASP A 48 -0.73 -4.17 2.62
CA ASP A 48 -1.37 -2.87 2.74
C ASP A 48 -2.83 -3.02 3.18
N MET A 49 -3.41 -1.94 3.72
CA MET A 49 -4.75 -1.98 4.32
C MET A 49 -5.70 -0.90 3.79
N ASP A 50 -5.20 0.08 3.05
CA ASP A 50 -6.00 1.24 2.67
C ASP A 50 -6.87 0.98 1.44
N ALA A 51 -7.93 1.78 1.32
CA ALA A 51 -8.86 1.77 0.20
C ALA A 51 -8.64 3.00 -0.69
N LEU A 52 -9.20 2.96 -1.88
CA LEU A 52 -9.23 4.08 -2.81
C LEU A 52 -10.42 5.00 -2.54
N PHE A 53 -10.24 6.30 -2.82
CA PHE A 53 -11.31 7.29 -2.81
C PHE A 53 -12.12 7.24 -4.12
N MET A 54 -12.99 6.25 -4.22
CA MET A 54 -13.89 6.09 -5.37
C MET A 54 -15.13 5.31 -4.97
N ASP A 55 -16.23 5.52 -5.68
CA ASP A 55 -17.44 4.72 -5.48
C ASP A 55 -17.26 3.32 -6.05
N GLU A 56 -17.80 2.32 -5.36
CA GLU A 56 -17.88 0.97 -5.87
C GLU A 56 -19.11 0.77 -6.74
N CYS A 57 -18.91 0.24 -7.94
CA CYS A 57 -19.97 -0.05 -8.91
C CYS A 57 -20.06 -1.54 -9.27
N SER A 58 -19.52 -2.43 -8.43
CA SER A 58 -19.47 -3.87 -8.71
C SER A 58 -20.85 -4.55 -8.67
N GLY A 59 -21.79 -4.02 -7.90
CA GLY A 59 -23.10 -4.63 -7.67
C GLY A 59 -23.05 -5.95 -6.90
N LEU A 60 -21.92 -6.33 -6.32
CA LEU A 60 -21.73 -7.54 -5.55
C LEU A 60 -22.40 -7.47 -4.18
N PRO A 61 -22.85 -8.59 -3.60
CA PRO A 61 -23.53 -8.59 -2.30
C PRO A 61 -22.62 -8.17 -1.14
N PHE A 62 -21.31 -8.13 -1.35
CA PHE A 62 -20.30 -7.71 -0.40
C PHE A 62 -19.59 -6.41 -0.79
N CYS A 63 -20.21 -5.58 -1.63
CA CYS A 63 -19.67 -4.28 -2.01
C CYS A 63 -19.49 -3.36 -0.78
N SER A 64 -18.67 -2.33 -0.96
CA SER A 64 -18.40 -1.33 0.08
C SER A 64 -19.70 -0.70 0.60
N LYS A 65 -19.81 -0.60 1.92
CA LYS A 65 -20.90 0.10 2.60
C LYS A 65 -20.59 1.58 2.85
N LYS A 66 -19.35 2.01 2.54
CA LYS A 66 -18.88 3.39 2.70
C LYS A 66 -18.86 4.06 1.32
N LYS A 67 -19.79 4.98 1.10
CA LYS A 67 -19.84 5.76 -0.14
C LYS A 67 -18.52 6.51 -0.35
N GLY A 68 -18.02 6.52 -1.56
CA GLY A 68 -16.76 7.17 -1.93
C GLY A 68 -15.51 6.42 -1.49
N MET A 69 -15.63 5.15 -1.07
CA MET A 69 -14.50 4.31 -0.68
C MET A 69 -14.68 2.88 -1.18
N ASN A 70 -13.63 2.31 -1.76
CA ASN A 70 -13.67 0.96 -2.30
C ASN A 70 -12.26 0.34 -2.31
N HIS A 71 -12.18 -0.99 -2.19
CA HIS A 71 -10.96 -1.76 -2.29
C HIS A 71 -10.69 -2.24 -3.73
N ALA A 72 -10.71 -1.31 -4.72
CA ALA A 72 -10.50 -1.67 -6.12
C ALA A 72 -9.08 -2.19 -6.41
N CYS A 73 -8.11 -1.91 -5.55
CA CYS A 73 -6.75 -2.45 -5.63
C CYS A 73 -6.57 -3.81 -4.90
N GLY A 74 -7.56 -4.25 -4.12
CA GLY A 74 -7.55 -5.56 -3.46
C GLY A 74 -6.81 -5.61 -2.11
N HIS A 75 -6.57 -4.48 -1.46
CA HIS A 75 -5.85 -4.43 -0.17
C HIS A 75 -6.62 -5.10 0.98
N ASP A 76 -7.93 -5.23 0.89
CA ASP A 76 -8.74 -6.06 1.79
C ASP A 76 -8.34 -7.55 1.70
N MET A 77 -8.10 -8.04 0.48
CA MET A 77 -7.61 -9.41 0.26
C MET A 77 -6.17 -9.57 0.74
N HIS A 78 -5.29 -8.58 0.55
CA HIS A 78 -3.92 -8.60 1.08
C HIS A 78 -3.94 -8.71 2.61
N THR A 79 -4.75 -7.87 3.26
CA THR A 79 -4.95 -7.91 4.72
C THR A 79 -5.47 -9.27 5.19
N ALA A 80 -6.46 -9.83 4.50
CA ALA A 80 -7.03 -11.15 4.82
C ALA A 80 -6.01 -12.27 4.66
N MET A 81 -5.21 -12.26 3.58
CA MET A 81 -4.14 -13.24 3.35
C MET A 81 -3.08 -13.19 4.44
N LEU A 82 -2.63 -11.98 4.85
CA LEU A 82 -1.62 -11.85 5.90
C LEU A 82 -2.17 -12.25 7.27
N LEU A 83 -3.45 -11.98 7.57
CA LEU A 83 -4.12 -12.49 8.78
C LEU A 83 -4.21 -14.03 8.77
N GLY A 84 -4.52 -14.63 7.63
CA GLY A 84 -4.52 -16.08 7.46
C GLY A 84 -3.14 -16.69 7.69
N ALA A 85 -2.10 -16.09 7.10
CA ALA A 85 -0.71 -16.48 7.32
C ALA A 85 -0.31 -16.33 8.80
N ALA A 86 -0.71 -15.22 9.44
CA ALA A 86 -0.44 -14.97 10.85
C ALA A 86 -1.00 -16.08 11.75
N LYS A 87 -2.25 -16.50 11.47
CA LYS A 87 -2.88 -17.60 12.21
C LYS A 87 -2.10 -18.91 12.05
N ILE A 88 -1.83 -19.31 10.81
CA ILE A 88 -1.10 -20.57 10.52
C ILE A 88 0.29 -20.55 11.17
N LEU A 89 1.03 -19.46 11.00
CA LEU A 89 2.39 -19.33 11.55
C LEU A 89 2.37 -19.31 13.09
N SER A 90 1.36 -18.69 13.72
CA SER A 90 1.25 -18.67 15.18
C SER A 90 0.97 -20.06 15.77
N GLU A 91 0.30 -20.94 15.03
CA GLU A 91 0.01 -22.33 15.42
C GLU A 91 1.22 -23.27 15.18
N ARG A 92 2.20 -22.86 14.37
CA ARG A 92 3.36 -23.68 13.95
C ARG A 92 4.70 -23.09 14.38
N ARG A 93 4.76 -22.36 15.48
CA ARG A 93 5.99 -21.69 15.98
C ARG A 93 7.15 -22.66 16.18
N ASP A 94 6.87 -23.89 16.56
CA ASP A 94 7.88 -24.94 16.80
C ASP A 94 8.66 -25.33 15.53
N GLU A 95 8.09 -25.05 14.36
CA GLU A 95 8.70 -25.32 13.06
C GLU A 95 9.48 -24.12 12.51
N ILE A 96 9.30 -22.94 13.10
CA ILE A 96 9.90 -21.69 12.61
C ILE A 96 11.31 -21.52 13.18
N HIS A 97 12.26 -21.21 12.29
CA HIS A 97 13.60 -20.76 12.62
C HIS A 97 13.67 -19.22 12.45
N GLY A 98 13.95 -18.50 13.52
CA GLY A 98 14.00 -17.03 13.52
C GLY A 98 12.65 -16.39 13.83
N CYS A 99 12.34 -15.30 13.17
CA CYS A 99 11.16 -14.50 13.45
C CYS A 99 10.43 -14.11 12.16
N VAL A 100 9.10 -14.19 12.18
CA VAL A 100 8.26 -13.59 11.14
C VAL A 100 7.65 -12.31 11.70
N LYS A 101 8.00 -11.17 11.10
CA LYS A 101 7.42 -9.87 11.41
C LYS A 101 6.27 -9.59 10.46
N LEU A 102 5.07 -9.52 11.00
CA LEU A 102 3.85 -9.19 10.26
C LEU A 102 3.72 -7.66 10.21
N CYS A 103 3.54 -7.10 9.02
CA CYS A 103 3.46 -5.66 8.78
C CYS A 103 2.20 -5.34 7.98
N PHE A 104 1.23 -4.71 8.64
CA PHE A 104 0.01 -4.21 8.01
C PHE A 104 0.18 -2.71 7.78
N GLN A 105 0.43 -2.33 6.53
CA GLN A 105 0.81 -0.98 6.14
C GLN A 105 -0.41 -0.13 5.79
N PRO A 106 -0.54 1.11 6.30
CA PRO A 106 -1.54 2.08 5.86
C PRO A 106 -1.05 2.86 4.64
N ALA A 107 -1.95 3.63 4.01
CA ALA A 107 -1.61 4.74 3.10
C ALA A 107 -0.64 4.39 1.95
N GLU A 108 -0.83 3.21 1.33
CA GLU A 108 -0.06 2.79 0.15
C GLU A 108 -0.41 3.67 -1.05
N GLU A 109 -1.70 3.90 -1.29
CA GLU A 109 -2.25 4.61 -2.46
C GLU A 109 -1.84 6.09 -2.57
N ILE A 110 -1.29 6.63 -1.50
CA ILE A 110 -0.74 8.00 -1.47
C ILE A 110 0.78 8.03 -1.27
N GLY A 111 1.43 6.86 -1.31
CA GLY A 111 2.89 6.73 -1.21
C GLY A 111 3.51 7.10 0.13
N ALA A 112 2.71 7.20 1.23
CA ALA A 112 3.20 7.74 2.51
C ALA A 112 3.38 6.69 3.62
N GLY A 113 2.67 5.56 3.53
CA GLY A 113 2.57 4.62 4.66
C GLY A 113 3.85 3.84 4.93
N ALA A 114 4.56 3.42 3.89
CA ALA A 114 5.80 2.67 4.05
C ALA A 114 6.89 3.53 4.71
N GLU A 115 7.07 4.76 4.26
CA GLU A 115 8.05 5.71 4.83
C GLU A 115 7.77 5.95 6.32
N ARG A 116 6.53 6.27 6.69
CA ARG A 116 6.11 6.45 8.08
C ARG A 116 6.41 5.24 8.98
N MET A 117 6.21 4.02 8.47
CA MET A 117 6.51 2.80 9.22
C MET A 117 8.01 2.55 9.33
N ILE A 118 8.80 2.86 8.30
CA ILE A 118 10.26 2.75 8.31
C ILE A 118 10.85 3.75 9.32
N GLU A 119 10.44 5.00 9.29
CA GLU A 119 10.83 6.03 10.25
C GLU A 119 10.46 5.65 11.70
N ALA A 120 9.32 4.99 11.87
CA ALA A 120 8.90 4.46 13.17
C ALA A 120 9.66 3.18 13.59
N GLY A 121 10.58 2.66 12.76
CA GLY A 121 11.45 1.55 13.09
C GLY A 121 10.89 0.16 12.78
N VAL A 122 10.00 0.01 11.78
CA VAL A 122 9.43 -1.30 11.41
C VAL A 122 10.51 -2.31 10.97
N LEU A 123 11.65 -1.85 10.45
CA LEU A 123 12.75 -2.69 10.03
C LEU A 123 13.70 -3.07 11.17
N GLU A 124 13.49 -2.51 12.38
CA GLU A 124 14.31 -2.72 13.56
C GLU A 124 13.54 -3.51 14.64
N ASN A 125 14.27 -4.08 15.58
CA ASN A 125 13.75 -4.74 16.79
C ASN A 125 12.64 -5.80 16.57
N PRO A 126 12.94 -6.97 15.99
CA PRO A 126 14.24 -7.41 15.46
C PRO A 126 14.55 -6.80 14.11
N LYS A 127 15.85 -6.71 13.78
CA LYS A 127 16.30 -6.26 12.46
C LYS A 127 15.78 -7.20 11.38
N VAL A 128 15.21 -6.63 10.32
CA VAL A 128 14.69 -7.38 9.18
C VAL A 128 15.80 -7.76 8.23
N ASP A 129 15.92 -9.05 7.88
CA ASP A 129 16.90 -9.58 6.93
C ASP A 129 16.35 -9.65 5.50
N ALA A 130 15.04 -9.86 5.37
CA ALA A 130 14.34 -9.91 4.08
C ALA A 130 12.88 -9.49 4.26
N ALA A 131 12.28 -8.99 3.19
CA ALA A 131 10.86 -8.63 3.15
C ALA A 131 10.17 -9.26 1.95
N MET A 132 8.90 -9.61 2.12
CA MET A 132 8.03 -10.14 1.09
C MET A 132 6.63 -9.54 1.22
N GLY A 133 6.01 -9.25 0.08
CA GLY A 133 4.60 -8.88 -0.03
C GLY A 133 3.98 -9.59 -1.24
N LEU A 134 2.67 -9.74 -1.22
CA LEU A 134 1.88 -10.20 -2.34
C LEU A 134 0.97 -9.06 -2.80
N HIS A 135 0.70 -9.01 -4.10
CA HIS A 135 -0.32 -8.12 -4.64
C HIS A 135 -1.32 -8.93 -5.47
N MET A 136 -2.60 -8.59 -5.35
CA MET A 136 -3.64 -9.20 -6.19
C MET A 136 -3.42 -8.78 -7.63
N ALA A 137 -3.39 -9.77 -8.52
CA ALA A 137 -3.31 -9.52 -9.94
C ALA A 137 -4.70 -9.19 -10.49
N VAL A 138 -4.95 -7.92 -10.74
CA VAL A 138 -6.18 -7.45 -11.39
C VAL A 138 -5.94 -7.25 -12.89
N ALA A 139 -6.98 -7.47 -13.70
CA ALA A 139 -6.93 -7.30 -15.15
C ALA A 139 -5.79 -8.08 -15.87
N THR A 140 -5.34 -9.20 -15.30
CA THR A 140 -4.33 -10.07 -15.89
C THR A 140 -4.99 -11.32 -16.49
N GLN A 141 -4.28 -11.96 -17.42
CA GLN A 141 -4.73 -13.24 -17.99
C GLN A 141 -4.28 -14.45 -17.15
N LEU A 142 -3.87 -14.24 -15.90
CA LEU A 142 -3.45 -15.31 -15.00
C LEU A 142 -4.67 -16.09 -14.49
N PRO A 143 -4.66 -17.42 -14.57
CA PRO A 143 -5.71 -18.23 -13.96
C PRO A 143 -5.80 -18.02 -12.44
N THR A 144 -7.01 -18.08 -11.89
CA THR A 144 -7.22 -18.02 -10.43
C THR A 144 -6.38 -19.09 -9.72
N GLY A 145 -5.75 -18.72 -8.62
CA GLY A 145 -4.87 -19.61 -7.85
C GLY A 145 -3.41 -19.65 -8.33
N THR A 146 -3.07 -18.89 -9.37
CA THR A 146 -1.70 -18.74 -9.82
C THR A 146 -0.96 -17.69 -8.99
N VAL A 147 0.29 -17.99 -8.64
CA VAL A 147 1.24 -17.01 -8.07
C VAL A 147 2.32 -16.76 -9.12
N ALA A 148 2.47 -15.50 -9.53
CA ALA A 148 3.51 -15.08 -10.45
C ALA A 148 4.66 -14.41 -9.68
N ILE A 149 5.89 -14.79 -9.99
CA ILE A 149 7.10 -14.21 -9.42
C ILE A 149 8.03 -13.85 -10.57
N SER A 150 8.49 -12.61 -10.64
CA SER A 150 9.47 -12.16 -11.64
C SER A 150 10.82 -11.95 -10.96
N PRO A 151 11.90 -12.52 -11.50
CA PRO A 151 13.25 -12.22 -11.02
C PRO A 151 13.66 -10.80 -11.42
N GLY A 152 14.41 -10.12 -10.56
CA GLY A 152 14.92 -8.78 -10.81
C GLY A 152 13.91 -7.66 -10.49
N VAL A 153 13.94 -6.58 -11.26
CA VAL A 153 13.04 -5.42 -11.06
C VAL A 153 11.61 -5.79 -11.44
N THR A 154 10.70 -5.66 -10.50
CA THR A 154 9.28 -6.02 -10.66
C THR A 154 8.37 -4.79 -10.66
N LEU A 155 8.74 -3.72 -9.95
CA LEU A 155 7.95 -2.51 -9.78
C LEU A 155 8.69 -1.32 -10.38
N ALA A 156 7.94 -0.40 -11.01
CA ALA A 156 8.45 0.90 -11.40
C ALA A 156 8.50 1.86 -10.21
N SER A 157 9.34 2.88 -10.28
CA SER A 157 9.26 4.02 -9.37
C SER A 157 8.03 4.87 -9.71
N ASN A 158 7.49 5.54 -8.70
CA ASN A 158 6.41 6.51 -8.86
C ASN A 158 6.81 7.80 -8.15
N ASP A 159 6.93 8.87 -8.92
CA ASP A 159 7.26 10.20 -8.42
C ASP A 159 6.12 11.16 -8.74
N MET A 160 5.67 11.92 -7.74
CA MET A 160 4.61 12.89 -7.90
C MET A 160 5.17 14.30 -7.85
N PHE A 161 4.88 15.09 -8.87
CA PHE A 161 5.24 16.52 -8.88
C PHE A 161 4.06 17.37 -9.31
N ARG A 162 4.09 18.65 -8.94
CA ARG A 162 3.08 19.63 -9.32
C ARG A 162 3.74 20.82 -10.01
N ILE A 163 3.27 21.14 -11.21
CA ILE A 163 3.66 22.35 -11.94
C ILE A 163 2.49 23.33 -11.88
N THR A 164 2.76 24.56 -11.41
CA THR A 164 1.77 25.64 -11.42
C THR A 164 2.23 26.71 -12.42
N VAL A 165 1.40 26.99 -13.42
CA VAL A 165 1.68 28.00 -14.43
C VAL A 165 0.85 29.25 -14.13
N HIS A 166 1.53 30.38 -13.90
CA HIS A 166 0.89 31.66 -13.64
C HIS A 166 0.74 32.43 -14.94
N GLY A 167 -0.51 32.64 -15.33
CA GLY A 167 -0.86 33.46 -16.53
C GLY A 167 -1.03 34.95 -16.22
N ARG A 168 -1.15 35.76 -17.29
CA ARG A 168 -1.53 37.16 -17.22
C ARG A 168 -2.59 37.44 -18.28
N GLY A 169 -3.77 37.89 -17.84
CA GLY A 169 -4.85 38.29 -18.73
C GLY A 169 -4.52 39.53 -19.54
N SER A 170 -5.15 39.67 -20.71
CA SER A 170 -5.10 40.84 -21.57
C SER A 170 -6.45 41.08 -22.24
N HIS A 171 -6.59 42.20 -22.95
CA HIS A 171 -7.73 42.44 -23.83
C HIS A 171 -7.72 41.44 -24.99
N GLY A 172 -8.88 40.91 -25.38
CA GLY A 172 -8.99 39.86 -26.43
C GLY A 172 -8.42 40.28 -27.80
N ALA A 173 -8.40 41.60 -28.11
CA ALA A 173 -7.79 42.12 -29.31
C ALA A 173 -6.26 42.34 -29.20
N ARG A 174 -5.64 42.02 -28.07
CA ARG A 174 -4.20 42.19 -27.80
C ARG A 174 -3.60 40.93 -27.13
N PRO A 175 -3.72 39.76 -27.75
CA PRO A 175 -3.23 38.49 -27.16
C PRO A 175 -1.71 38.54 -26.93
N GLU A 176 -0.94 39.30 -27.70
CA GLU A 176 0.51 39.45 -27.56
C GLU A 176 0.93 40.06 -26.22
N THR A 177 0.00 40.68 -25.48
CA THR A 177 0.28 41.28 -24.15
C THR A 177 -0.08 40.31 -23.01
N SER A 178 -0.62 39.14 -23.32
CA SER A 178 -1.01 38.10 -22.35
C SER A 178 0.13 37.12 -22.07
N ILE A 179 -0.07 36.34 -21.03
CA ILE A 179 0.63 35.05 -20.79
C ILE A 179 -0.46 34.00 -20.71
N ASP A 180 -0.61 33.21 -21.76
CA ASP A 180 -1.62 32.14 -21.79
C ASP A 180 -1.11 30.90 -21.06
N PRO A 181 -1.61 30.58 -19.85
CA PRO A 181 -1.17 29.43 -19.08
C PRO A 181 -1.63 28.11 -19.70
N ILE A 182 -2.73 28.10 -20.45
CA ILE A 182 -3.24 26.88 -21.09
C ILE A 182 -2.29 26.46 -22.22
N ASN A 183 -1.87 27.43 -23.06
CA ASN A 183 -0.91 27.16 -24.11
C ASN A 183 0.41 26.60 -23.55
N ILE A 184 0.91 27.21 -22.47
CA ILE A 184 2.14 26.75 -21.80
C ILE A 184 1.96 25.31 -21.25
N VAL A 185 0.83 24.99 -20.59
CA VAL A 185 0.57 23.66 -20.05
C VAL A 185 0.45 22.61 -21.16
N CYS A 186 -0.18 22.94 -22.29
CA CYS A 186 -0.26 22.03 -23.43
C CYS A 186 1.12 21.68 -23.98
N HIS A 187 2.00 22.67 -24.13
CA HIS A 187 3.38 22.42 -24.57
C HIS A 187 4.18 21.64 -23.52
N LEU A 188 4.07 21.95 -22.24
CA LEU A 188 4.69 21.20 -21.16
C LEU A 188 4.25 19.74 -21.17
N HIS A 189 2.95 19.46 -21.32
CA HIS A 189 2.45 18.09 -21.40
C HIS A 189 3.11 17.31 -22.54
N THR A 190 3.17 17.90 -23.72
CA THR A 190 3.80 17.26 -24.89
C THR A 190 5.30 16.96 -24.65
N LEU A 191 6.02 17.91 -24.04
CA LEU A 191 7.45 17.73 -23.73
C LEU A 191 7.69 16.65 -22.68
N LEU A 192 6.83 16.57 -21.65
CA LEU A 192 6.92 15.53 -20.62
C LEU A 192 6.73 14.12 -21.19
N GLN A 193 5.89 13.96 -22.23
CA GLN A 193 5.73 12.65 -22.89
C GLN A 193 7.01 12.18 -23.61
N ALA A 194 7.94 13.08 -23.93
CA ALA A 194 9.21 12.73 -24.58
C ALA A 194 10.28 12.25 -23.59
N ILE A 195 10.00 12.19 -22.29
CA ILE A 195 10.93 11.70 -21.26
C ILE A 195 10.84 10.17 -21.10
N ASN A 196 9.78 9.53 -21.63
CA ASN A 196 9.54 8.08 -21.56
C ASN A 196 10.36 7.31 -22.60
#